data_0b04f216525ea0d88d7c8bbea0edd477
#
_entry.id   0b04f216525ea0d88d7c8bbea0edd477
#
_cell.length_a   1.000
_cell.length_b   1.000
_cell.length_c   1.000
_cell.angle_alpha   90.00
_cell.angle_beta   90.00
_cell.angle_gamma   90.00
#
_symmetry.space_group_name_H-M   'P 1'
#
loop_
_entity.id
_entity.type
_entity.pdbx_description
1 polymer ?
#
loop_
_entity_poly.entity_id
_entity_poly.type
_entity_poly.pdbx_seq_one_letter_code
_entity_poly.pdbx_strand_id
1 'polypeptide(L)'
;VIDPDHPVTINAVSGYSGGGKSMIGEFETGAISGGFVYGTGQKHKHLPEIVAHAGLTRKPIFVPQVGQFAQGMIVQVPLHLPPGGPAAAMEALAAHYAGQSFVRVVAREELGDRIDPQRLNDTNVMELSVDGDPETGATVLIAVLDNLGKGASGAAVQNLNILLGLDEGTGL
;
A
#
# COMPACT_ATOMS: atom_id res chain seq x y z
N VAL A 1 -6.74 15.99 1.88
CA VAL A 1 -6.38 16.14 0.47
C VAL A 1 -7.57 15.86 -0.45
N ILE A 2 -8.42 14.90 -0.09
CA ILE A 2 -9.65 14.58 -0.82
C ILE A 2 -10.84 14.64 0.14
N ASP A 3 -12.03 14.93 -0.40
CA ASP A 3 -13.25 14.87 0.37
C ASP A 3 -13.64 13.41 0.71
N PRO A 4 -14.35 13.15 1.82
CA PRO A 4 -14.76 11.79 2.21
C PRO A 4 -15.61 11.06 1.17
N ASP A 5 -16.31 11.77 0.29
CA ASP A 5 -17.13 11.19 -0.79
C ASP A 5 -16.41 11.10 -2.15
N HIS A 6 -15.12 11.48 -2.22
CA HIS A 6 -14.33 11.40 -3.44
C HIS A 6 -14.33 9.97 -3.98
N PRO A 7 -14.54 9.76 -5.30
CA PRO A 7 -14.51 8.44 -5.90
C PRO A 7 -13.06 7.90 -5.93
N VAL A 8 -12.76 6.99 -5.01
CA VAL A 8 -11.43 6.39 -4.88
C VAL A 8 -11.36 5.06 -5.61
N THR A 9 -10.28 4.85 -6.35
CA THR A 9 -9.89 3.56 -6.92
C THR A 9 -8.56 3.13 -6.28
N ILE A 10 -8.44 1.87 -5.92
CA ILE A 10 -7.25 1.29 -5.30
C ILE A 10 -6.84 0.06 -6.09
N ASN A 11 -5.62 0.06 -6.61
CA ASN A 11 -4.99 -1.11 -7.22
C ASN A 11 -3.90 -1.60 -6.27
N ALA A 12 -3.84 -2.90 -6.01
CA ALA A 12 -2.82 -3.48 -5.16
C ALA A 12 -2.28 -4.76 -5.79
N VAL A 13 -0.95 -4.86 -5.89
CA VAL A 13 -0.25 -6.08 -6.29
C VAL A 13 0.53 -6.58 -5.09
N SER A 14 0.20 -7.77 -4.61
CA SER A 14 0.87 -8.43 -3.47
C SER A 14 1.57 -9.69 -3.92
N GLY A 15 2.65 -10.05 -3.23
CA GLY A 15 3.22 -11.38 -3.31
C GLY A 15 2.23 -12.47 -2.91
N TYR A 16 2.40 -13.68 -3.44
CA TYR A 16 1.47 -14.79 -3.23
C TYR A 16 1.43 -15.29 -1.77
N SER A 17 2.43 -14.98 -0.95
CA SER A 17 2.41 -15.30 0.49
C SER A 17 1.22 -14.69 1.23
N GLY A 18 0.68 -13.56 0.72
CA GLY A 18 -0.52 -12.93 1.28
C GLY A 18 -1.79 -13.80 1.22
N GLY A 19 -1.83 -14.79 0.35
CA GLY A 19 -2.91 -15.78 0.25
C GLY A 19 -2.78 -16.98 1.18
N GLY A 20 -1.72 -17.02 2.00
CA GLY A 20 -1.47 -18.10 2.95
C GLY A 20 -1.01 -19.41 2.31
N LYS A 21 -0.96 -20.48 3.11
CA LYS A 21 -0.35 -21.76 2.73
C LYS A 21 -0.91 -22.38 1.46
N SER A 22 -2.21 -22.26 1.21
CA SER A 22 -2.84 -22.81 -0.01
C SER A 22 -2.29 -22.15 -1.26
N MET A 23 -2.30 -20.82 -1.30
CA MET A 23 -1.82 -20.07 -2.45
C MET A 23 -0.29 -20.23 -2.65
N ILE A 24 0.48 -20.27 -1.56
CA ILE A 24 1.91 -20.58 -1.63
C ILE A 24 2.12 -21.92 -2.34
N GLY A 25 1.42 -22.98 -1.91
CA GLY A 25 1.52 -24.30 -2.54
C GLY A 25 1.13 -24.33 -4.02
N GLU A 26 0.11 -23.57 -4.41
CA GLU A 26 -0.31 -23.47 -5.81
C GLU A 26 0.77 -22.82 -6.71
N PHE A 27 1.46 -21.80 -6.23
CA PHE A 27 2.57 -21.17 -6.94
C PHE A 27 3.83 -22.04 -6.95
N GLU A 28 4.21 -22.62 -5.82
CA GLU A 28 5.41 -23.46 -5.69
C GLU A 28 5.32 -24.76 -6.50
N THR A 29 4.12 -25.34 -6.62
CA THR A 29 3.88 -26.54 -7.45
C THR A 29 3.69 -26.22 -8.94
N GLY A 30 3.62 -24.94 -9.31
CA GLY A 30 3.36 -24.51 -10.68
C GLY A 30 1.91 -24.69 -11.13
N ALA A 31 1.00 -24.95 -10.20
CA ALA A 31 -0.44 -25.00 -10.50
C ALA A 31 -0.97 -23.63 -10.98
N ILE A 32 -0.34 -22.54 -10.49
CA ILE A 32 -0.55 -21.18 -10.99
C ILE A 32 0.78 -20.69 -11.55
N SER A 33 0.76 -20.23 -12.80
CA SER A 33 1.87 -19.57 -13.47
C SER A 33 1.48 -18.14 -13.85
N GLY A 34 2.22 -17.15 -13.34
CA GLY A 34 1.91 -15.73 -13.53
C GLY A 34 1.00 -15.14 -12.45
N GLY A 35 0.75 -13.84 -12.56
CA GLY A 35 -0.13 -13.14 -11.63
C GLY A 35 -1.60 -13.19 -12.05
N PHE A 36 -2.49 -12.82 -11.15
CA PHE A 36 -3.92 -12.74 -11.42
C PHE A 36 -4.61 -11.61 -10.64
N VAL A 37 -5.74 -11.17 -11.17
CA VAL A 37 -6.66 -10.22 -10.51
C VAL A 37 -7.80 -11.03 -9.88
N TYR A 38 -8.23 -10.65 -8.69
CA TYR A 38 -9.35 -11.30 -8.01
C TYR A 38 -10.26 -10.28 -7.31
N GLY A 39 -11.35 -10.73 -6.71
CA GLY A 39 -12.24 -9.86 -5.92
C GLY A 39 -12.95 -8.75 -6.72
N THR A 40 -13.01 -8.83 -8.04
CA THR A 40 -13.60 -7.80 -8.92
C THR A 40 -15.09 -7.54 -8.66
N GLY A 41 -15.78 -8.48 -8.02
CA GLY A 41 -17.17 -8.31 -7.56
C GLY A 41 -17.36 -7.34 -6.39
N GLN A 42 -16.30 -6.66 -5.95
CA GLN A 42 -16.31 -5.62 -4.90
C GLN A 42 -16.90 -6.10 -3.57
N LYS A 43 -16.61 -7.36 -3.20
CA LYS A 43 -16.98 -8.00 -1.93
C LYS A 43 -15.77 -8.40 -1.08
N HIS A 44 -14.61 -7.78 -1.34
CA HIS A 44 -13.39 -8.08 -0.60
C HIS A 44 -13.53 -7.68 0.87
N LYS A 45 -13.02 -8.52 1.78
CA LYS A 45 -13.11 -8.34 3.25
C LYS A 45 -12.51 -7.02 3.75
N HIS A 46 -11.49 -6.49 3.07
CA HIS A 46 -10.84 -5.23 3.45
C HIS A 46 -11.65 -3.98 3.05
N LEU A 47 -12.66 -4.07 2.19
CA LEU A 47 -13.42 -2.88 1.77
C LEU A 47 -14.10 -2.13 2.93
N PRO A 48 -14.76 -2.80 3.91
CA PRO A 48 -15.31 -2.12 5.07
C PRO A 48 -14.24 -1.46 5.94
N GLU A 49 -13.07 -2.10 6.09
CA GLU A 49 -11.94 -1.57 6.84
C GLU A 49 -11.37 -0.32 6.17
N ILE A 50 -11.19 -0.35 4.85
CA ILE A 50 -10.72 0.81 4.06
C ILE A 50 -11.68 1.98 4.24
N VAL A 51 -12.99 1.77 4.11
CA VAL A 51 -14.00 2.82 4.31
C VAL A 51 -13.90 3.42 5.71
N ALA A 52 -13.85 2.57 6.74
CA ALA A 52 -13.83 3.01 8.13
C ALA A 52 -12.56 3.79 8.48
N HIS A 53 -11.39 3.25 8.13
CA HIS A 53 -10.10 3.84 8.51
C HIS A 53 -9.68 5.03 7.65
N ALA A 54 -10.09 5.06 6.39
CA ALA A 54 -9.86 6.22 5.52
C ALA A 54 -10.92 7.32 5.67
N GLY A 55 -11.95 7.12 6.50
CA GLY A 55 -13.03 8.08 6.69
C GLY A 55 -13.87 8.33 5.44
N LEU A 56 -13.94 7.36 4.52
CA LEU A 56 -14.68 7.50 3.28
C LEU A 56 -16.18 7.31 3.53
N THR A 57 -17.00 8.13 2.88
CA THR A 57 -18.47 7.93 2.84
C THR A 57 -18.91 7.15 1.61
N ARG A 58 -18.06 7.09 0.59
CA ARG A 58 -18.25 6.31 -0.63
C ARG A 58 -17.34 5.09 -0.61
N LYS A 59 -17.91 3.91 -0.88
CA LYS A 59 -17.14 2.66 -1.04
C LYS A 59 -16.18 2.79 -2.23
N PRO A 60 -14.87 2.58 -2.03
CA PRO A 60 -13.90 2.64 -3.11
C PRO A 60 -14.02 1.43 -4.05
N ILE A 61 -13.52 1.59 -5.28
CA ILE A 61 -13.26 0.45 -6.16
C ILE A 61 -11.90 -0.14 -5.75
N PHE A 62 -11.89 -1.42 -5.38
CA PHE A 62 -10.68 -2.14 -5.01
C PHE A 62 -10.36 -3.25 -5.99
N VAL A 63 -9.16 -3.23 -6.55
CA VAL A 63 -8.66 -4.17 -7.55
C VAL A 63 -7.42 -4.88 -7.01
N PRO A 64 -7.58 -5.90 -6.14
CA PRO A 64 -6.45 -6.67 -5.65
C PRO A 64 -5.92 -7.63 -6.70
N GLN A 65 -4.60 -7.78 -6.72
CA GLN A 65 -3.86 -8.63 -7.63
C GLN A 65 -2.81 -9.43 -6.85
N VAL A 66 -2.49 -10.60 -7.35
CA VAL A 66 -1.37 -11.41 -6.85
C VAL A 66 -0.30 -11.47 -7.94
N GLY A 67 0.93 -11.12 -7.60
CA GLY A 67 2.08 -11.22 -8.49
C GLY A 67 2.79 -12.56 -8.35
N GLN A 68 3.59 -12.93 -9.36
CA GLN A 68 4.41 -14.15 -9.35
C GLN A 68 5.73 -13.92 -8.57
N PHE A 69 5.62 -13.42 -7.35
CA PHE A 69 6.72 -13.28 -6.39
C PHE A 69 6.18 -13.58 -5.00
N ALA A 70 7.05 -14.09 -4.13
CA ALA A 70 6.61 -14.58 -2.81
C ALA A 70 6.15 -13.45 -1.89
N GLN A 71 6.91 -12.37 -1.81
CA GLN A 71 6.81 -11.35 -0.77
C GLN A 71 7.01 -9.96 -1.37
N GLY A 72 6.39 -8.96 -0.78
CA GLY A 72 6.38 -7.58 -1.25
C GLY A 72 5.00 -7.13 -1.73
N MET A 73 4.77 -5.83 -1.75
CA MET A 73 3.48 -5.25 -2.12
C MET A 73 3.65 -3.83 -2.63
N ILE A 74 2.87 -3.50 -3.65
CA ILE A 74 2.67 -2.13 -4.11
C ILE A 74 1.19 -1.81 -4.15
N VAL A 75 0.83 -0.65 -3.62
CA VAL A 75 -0.54 -0.13 -3.67
C VAL A 75 -0.53 1.20 -4.43
N GLN A 76 -1.46 1.36 -5.33
CA GLN A 76 -1.63 2.56 -6.14
C GLN A 76 -3.05 3.09 -5.97
N VAL A 77 -3.15 4.40 -5.71
CA VAL A 77 -4.44 5.11 -5.62
C VAL A 77 -4.46 6.22 -6.67
N PRO A 78 -4.98 5.94 -7.88
CA PRO A 78 -5.18 6.96 -8.89
C PRO A 78 -6.28 7.94 -8.45
N LEU A 79 -6.02 9.23 -8.62
CA LEU A 79 -6.92 10.32 -8.26
C LEU A 79 -6.95 11.38 -9.36
N HIS A 80 -8.07 12.08 -9.48
CA HIS A 80 -8.16 13.33 -10.20
C HIS A 80 -8.27 14.47 -9.20
N LEU A 81 -7.16 15.16 -8.97
CA LEU A 81 -7.07 16.34 -8.10
C LEU A 81 -7.12 17.62 -8.93
N PRO A 82 -7.35 18.78 -8.32
CA PRO A 82 -7.15 20.06 -9.02
C PRO A 82 -5.71 20.22 -9.54
N PRO A 83 -5.45 21.12 -10.48
CA PRO A 83 -4.10 21.48 -10.90
C PRO A 83 -3.20 21.79 -9.70
N GLY A 84 -1.95 21.29 -9.72
CA GLY A 84 -1.05 21.31 -8.57
C GLY A 84 -1.25 20.19 -7.55
N GLY A 85 -2.26 19.34 -7.76
CA GLY A 85 -2.64 18.25 -6.86
C GLY A 85 -1.53 17.29 -6.45
N PRO A 86 -0.65 16.83 -7.38
CA PRO A 86 0.47 15.95 -7.00
C PRO A 86 1.38 16.56 -5.94
N ALA A 87 1.77 17.82 -6.10
CA ALA A 87 2.63 18.52 -5.13
C ALA A 87 1.91 18.70 -3.78
N ALA A 88 0.65 19.12 -3.80
CA ALA A 88 -0.15 19.28 -2.58
C ALA A 88 -0.35 17.95 -1.83
N ALA A 89 -0.55 16.85 -2.55
CA ALA A 89 -0.67 15.52 -1.97
C ALA A 89 0.66 15.06 -1.34
N MET A 90 1.77 15.30 -2.02
CA MET A 90 3.11 14.98 -1.50
C MET A 90 3.42 15.76 -0.23
N GLU A 91 3.15 17.07 -0.21
CA GLU A 91 3.33 17.93 0.97
C GLU A 91 2.46 17.46 2.15
N ALA A 92 1.20 17.13 1.90
CA ALA A 92 0.30 16.64 2.93
C ALA A 92 0.77 15.31 3.54
N LEU A 93 1.24 14.36 2.71
CA LEU A 93 1.81 13.10 3.20
C LEU A 93 3.09 13.36 4.01
N ALA A 94 4.00 14.19 3.51
CA ALA A 94 5.25 14.51 4.21
C ALA A 94 4.99 15.18 5.57
N ALA A 95 4.05 16.09 5.63
CA ALA A 95 3.66 16.75 6.89
C ALA A 95 3.01 15.77 7.88
N HIS A 96 2.13 14.88 7.38
CA HIS A 96 1.41 13.93 8.23
C HIS A 96 2.33 12.86 8.83
N TYR A 97 3.29 12.36 8.06
CA TYR A 97 4.20 11.30 8.48
C TYR A 97 5.56 11.80 8.98
N ALA A 98 5.70 13.11 9.19
CA ALA A 98 6.94 13.69 9.75
C ALA A 98 7.28 13.04 11.10
N GLY A 99 8.52 12.55 11.23
CA GLY A 99 9.00 11.93 12.46
C GLY A 99 8.55 10.49 12.73
N GLN A 100 7.82 9.87 11.79
CA GLN A 100 7.46 8.45 11.92
C GLN A 100 8.64 7.54 11.57
N SER A 101 8.89 6.51 12.39
CA SER A 101 10.04 5.59 12.20
C SER A 101 9.82 4.61 11.04
N PHE A 102 8.60 4.13 10.86
CA PHE A 102 8.27 3.03 9.94
C PHE A 102 7.40 3.45 8.74
N VAL A 103 7.15 4.75 8.56
CA VAL A 103 6.52 5.30 7.37
C VAL A 103 7.41 6.42 6.84
N ARG A 104 7.88 6.29 5.61
CA ARG A 104 8.74 7.25 4.94
C ARG A 104 8.02 7.83 3.73
N VAL A 105 8.04 9.14 3.60
CA VAL A 105 7.60 9.80 2.38
C VAL A 105 8.85 10.12 1.56
N VAL A 106 8.94 9.54 0.38
CA VAL A 106 10.13 9.59 -0.49
C VAL A 106 9.80 10.29 -1.80
N ALA A 107 10.78 10.97 -2.38
CA ALA A 107 10.64 11.56 -3.69
C ALA A 107 10.36 10.47 -4.76
N ARG A 108 9.61 10.82 -5.81
CA ARG A 108 9.25 9.87 -6.86
C ARG A 108 10.47 9.22 -7.52
N GLU A 109 11.51 10.01 -7.70
CA GLU A 109 12.78 9.61 -8.32
C GLU A 109 13.51 8.53 -7.52
N GLU A 110 13.34 8.49 -6.20
CA GLU A 110 13.94 7.47 -5.33
C GLU A 110 13.35 6.07 -5.56
N LEU A 111 12.13 5.99 -6.09
CA LEU A 111 11.51 4.72 -6.46
C LEU A 111 12.03 4.15 -7.79
N GLY A 112 12.74 4.95 -8.60
CA GLY A 112 13.23 4.58 -9.92
C GLY A 112 12.13 4.51 -10.98
N ASP A 113 12.49 4.30 -12.25
CA ASP A 113 11.54 4.23 -13.37
C ASP A 113 10.60 3.03 -13.28
N ARG A 114 11.05 1.96 -12.65
CA ARG A 114 10.29 0.73 -12.42
C ARG A 114 10.25 0.47 -10.93
N ILE A 115 9.07 0.61 -10.35
CA ILE A 115 8.90 0.43 -8.91
C ILE A 115 8.84 -1.07 -8.61
N ASP A 116 9.84 -1.57 -7.90
CA ASP A 116 9.91 -2.96 -7.48
C ASP A 116 9.05 -3.17 -6.23
N PRO A 117 8.01 -4.03 -6.27
CA PRO A 117 7.21 -4.35 -5.10
C PRO A 117 7.99 -5.05 -3.98
N GLN A 118 9.15 -5.61 -4.27
CA GLN A 118 9.98 -6.38 -3.33
C GLN A 118 11.08 -5.55 -2.65
N ARG A 119 11.22 -4.26 -2.99
CA ARG A 119 12.34 -3.42 -2.52
C ARG A 119 12.40 -3.24 -0.99
N LEU A 120 11.30 -3.49 -0.27
CA LEU A 120 11.21 -3.36 1.18
C LEU A 120 11.01 -4.72 1.89
N ASN A 121 11.24 -5.82 1.20
CA ASN A 121 11.13 -7.14 1.81
C ASN A 121 12.02 -7.25 3.06
N ASP A 122 11.55 -7.99 4.05
CA ASP A 122 12.21 -8.22 5.32
C ASP A 122 12.41 -6.95 6.17
N THR A 123 11.58 -5.92 5.92
CA THR A 123 11.56 -4.70 6.72
C THR A 123 10.17 -4.40 7.27
N ASN A 124 10.10 -3.61 8.35
CA ASN A 124 8.84 -3.05 8.85
C ASN A 124 8.57 -1.63 8.31
N VAL A 125 9.17 -1.27 7.18
CA VAL A 125 9.05 0.06 6.58
C VAL A 125 7.96 0.07 5.51
N MET A 126 7.21 1.17 5.43
CA MET A 126 6.38 1.55 4.30
C MET A 126 6.92 2.82 3.67
N GLU A 127 7.14 2.82 2.38
CA GLU A 127 7.45 4.02 1.61
C GLU A 127 6.21 4.51 0.88
N LEU A 128 5.97 5.82 1.00
CA LEU A 128 4.89 6.53 0.32
C LEU A 128 5.49 7.53 -0.66
N SER A 129 4.90 7.64 -1.82
CA SER A 129 5.29 8.63 -2.83
C SER A 129 4.07 9.09 -3.62
N VAL A 130 4.24 10.17 -4.35
CA VAL A 130 3.22 10.72 -5.24
C VAL A 130 3.84 10.97 -6.62
N ASP A 131 3.14 10.57 -7.65
CA ASP A 131 3.46 10.88 -9.04
C ASP A 131 2.23 11.49 -9.73
N GLY A 132 2.43 12.23 -10.80
CA GLY A 132 1.31 12.76 -11.57
C GLY A 132 1.67 13.96 -12.42
N ASP A 133 0.65 14.45 -13.11
CA ASP A 133 0.73 15.62 -13.97
C ASP A 133 0.20 16.86 -13.23
N PRO A 134 1.06 17.85 -12.94
CA PRO A 134 0.66 19.04 -12.21
C PRO A 134 -0.30 19.95 -13.00
N GLU A 135 -0.34 19.84 -14.33
CA GLU A 135 -1.21 20.66 -15.17
C GLU A 135 -2.65 20.14 -15.16
N THR A 136 -2.82 18.84 -15.27
CA THR A 136 -4.14 18.19 -15.31
C THR A 136 -4.65 17.76 -13.94
N GLY A 137 -3.77 17.64 -12.94
CA GLY A 137 -4.10 17.11 -11.63
C GLY A 137 -4.25 15.58 -11.58
N ALA A 138 -3.95 14.87 -12.68
CA ALA A 138 -3.88 13.42 -12.67
C ALA A 138 -2.78 12.96 -11.71
N THR A 139 -3.15 12.27 -10.64
CA THR A 139 -2.28 11.96 -9.50
C THR A 139 -2.33 10.47 -9.18
N VAL A 140 -1.21 9.88 -8.83
CA VAL A 140 -1.15 8.52 -8.29
C VAL A 140 -0.42 8.55 -6.96
N LEU A 141 -1.12 8.19 -5.88
CA LEU A 141 -0.46 7.89 -4.61
C LEU A 141 0.07 6.47 -4.69
N ILE A 142 1.30 6.27 -4.23
CA ILE A 142 2.02 5.00 -4.31
C ILE A 142 2.47 4.62 -2.90
N ALA A 143 2.20 3.38 -2.49
CA ALA A 143 2.77 2.81 -1.29
C ALA A 143 3.50 1.51 -1.63
N VAL A 144 4.70 1.33 -1.08
CA VAL A 144 5.48 0.10 -1.19
C VAL A 144 5.77 -0.40 0.21
N LEU A 145 5.57 -1.69 0.45
CA LEU A 145 5.79 -2.32 1.75
C LEU A 145 6.02 -3.83 1.60
N ASP A 146 6.54 -4.44 2.63
CA ASP A 146 6.53 -5.89 2.77
C ASP A 146 5.15 -6.35 3.27
N ASN A 147 4.46 -7.20 2.51
CA ASN A 147 3.16 -7.74 2.88
C ASN A 147 3.19 -8.69 4.11
N LEU A 148 4.34 -9.25 4.45
CA LEU A 148 4.54 -10.09 5.64
C LEU A 148 5.12 -9.30 6.83
N GLY A 149 6.00 -8.33 6.57
CA GLY A 149 6.56 -7.42 7.57
C GLY A 149 5.56 -6.33 7.96
N LYS A 150 5.67 -5.14 7.37
CA LYS A 150 4.80 -3.98 7.63
C LYS A 150 3.32 -4.28 7.38
N GLY A 151 3.02 -5.15 6.43
CA GLY A 151 1.64 -5.54 6.09
C GLY A 151 1.02 -6.55 7.05
N ALA A 152 1.77 -7.18 7.94
CA ALA A 152 1.27 -8.23 8.83
C ALA A 152 2.02 -8.29 10.18
N SER A 153 3.00 -9.19 10.31
CA SER A 153 3.65 -9.50 11.61
C SER A 153 4.45 -8.33 12.17
N GLY A 154 5.15 -7.57 11.34
CA GLY A 154 5.92 -6.41 11.78
C GLY A 154 5.04 -5.32 12.38
N ALA A 155 3.91 -5.00 11.75
CA ALA A 155 2.94 -4.07 12.33
C ALA A 155 2.33 -4.57 13.65
N ALA A 156 2.12 -5.89 13.78
CA ALA A 156 1.63 -6.47 15.03
C ALA A 156 2.66 -6.31 16.17
N VAL A 157 3.94 -6.58 15.89
CA VAL A 157 5.04 -6.37 16.87
C VAL A 157 5.17 -4.88 17.22
N GLN A 158 5.16 -3.99 16.23
CA GLN A 158 5.21 -2.55 16.46
C GLN A 158 4.07 -2.08 17.37
N ASN A 159 2.83 -2.50 17.09
CA ASN A 159 1.67 -2.17 17.92
C ASN A 159 1.79 -2.72 19.36
N LEU A 160 2.30 -3.94 19.50
CA LEU A 160 2.55 -4.52 20.82
C LEU A 160 3.58 -3.72 21.60
N ASN A 161 4.67 -3.31 20.97
CA ASN A 161 5.70 -2.47 21.60
C ASN A 161 5.12 -1.15 22.11
N ILE A 162 4.32 -0.46 21.28
CA ILE A 162 3.64 0.78 21.64
C ILE A 162 2.71 0.56 22.84
N LEU A 163 1.90 -0.50 22.83
CA LEU A 163 1.00 -0.85 23.94
C LEU A 163 1.71 -1.13 25.25
N LEU A 164 2.92 -1.70 25.18
CA LEU A 164 3.74 -2.00 26.35
C LEU A 164 4.64 -0.84 26.79
N GLY A 165 4.62 0.30 26.09
CA GLY A 165 5.48 1.45 26.38
C GLY A 165 6.96 1.19 26.06
N LEU A 166 7.26 0.24 25.18
CA LEU A 166 8.60 -0.05 24.66
C LEU A 166 8.91 0.86 23.47
N ASP A 167 10.19 0.91 23.07
CA ASP A 167 10.56 1.47 21.77
C ASP A 167 9.85 0.69 20.67
N GLU A 168 9.18 1.41 19.76
CA GLU A 168 8.33 0.79 18.74
C GLU A 168 9.06 -0.16 17.79
N GLY A 169 10.39 0.03 17.64
CA GLY A 169 11.27 -0.79 16.80
C GLY A 169 11.85 -2.03 17.50
N THR A 170 11.51 -2.28 18.77
CA THR A 170 12.07 -3.41 19.50
C THR A 170 11.74 -4.75 18.82
N GLY A 171 12.78 -5.44 18.32
CA GLY A 171 12.65 -6.74 17.65
C GLY A 171 12.16 -6.68 16.19
N LEU A 172 12.19 -5.49 15.55
CA LEU A 172 11.84 -5.25 14.14
C LEU A 172 13.07 -4.97 13.29
#